data_6b69d79715d3db63d2cdcced8e3e4c4b
#
_entry.id   6b69d79715d3db63d2cdcced8e3e4c4b
#
_cell.length_a   1.000
_cell.length_b   1.000
_cell.length_c   1.000
_cell.angle_alpha   90.00
_cell.angle_beta   90.00
_cell.angle_gamma   90.00
#
_symmetry.space_group_name_H-M   'P 1'
#
loop_
_entity.id
_entity.type
_entity.pdbx_description
1 polymer ?
#
loop_
_entity_poly.entity_id
_entity_poly.type
_entity_poly.pdbx_seq_one_letter_code
_entity_poly.pdbx_strand_id
1 'polypeptide(L)'
;MLFRSLGTIERQFNGIKVVVDCANGAASYVAPEVLRRAGAEVIAISNEPNGRNINENCGSTHLDNLIAKVRTTGADLGLAHDGDADRVLAVDNEGNVIDGDHILGILADHTDIPTNTVVGTVMTNLGLIRSLESRKLTFVATPVGDRYVLEKMLAEDHMLGEIGRAHV
;
A
#
# COMPACT_ATOMS: atom_id res chain seq x y z
N MET A 1 8.56 7.48 14.55
CA MET A 1 7.87 6.98 13.35
C MET A 1 6.47 7.59 13.23
N LEU A 2 5.58 7.35 14.17
CA LEU A 2 4.18 7.82 14.18
C LEU A 2 4.00 9.31 13.80
N PHE A 3 4.74 10.21 14.44
CA PHE A 3 4.65 11.65 14.19
C PHE A 3 5.16 12.07 12.81
N ARG A 4 6.10 11.35 12.24
CA ARG A 4 6.63 11.66 10.92
C ARG A 4 5.59 11.34 9.84
N SER A 5 4.91 10.18 9.93
CA SER A 5 3.85 9.79 9.00
C SER A 5 2.67 10.76 9.03
N LEU A 6 2.26 11.23 10.22
CA LEU A 6 1.18 12.22 10.33
C LEU A 6 1.55 13.56 9.71
N GLY A 7 2.83 13.94 9.73
CA GLY A 7 3.31 15.19 9.12
C GLY A 7 3.30 15.20 7.59
N THR A 8 3.10 14.05 6.94
CA THR A 8 2.99 13.95 5.47
C THR A 8 1.56 13.95 4.97
N ILE A 9 0.57 13.95 5.88
CA ILE A 9 -0.85 13.92 5.52
C ILE A 9 -1.35 15.37 5.39
N GLU A 10 -1.72 15.75 4.17
CA GLU A 10 -2.25 17.10 3.90
C GLU A 10 -3.74 17.23 4.22
N ARG A 11 -4.49 16.13 4.18
CA ARG A 11 -5.95 16.11 4.41
C ARG A 11 -6.30 15.07 5.46
N GLN A 12 -7.26 15.42 6.33
CA GLN A 12 -7.84 14.47 7.28
C GLN A 12 -8.74 13.46 6.57
N PHE A 13 -8.79 12.24 7.10
CA PHE A 13 -9.61 11.13 6.59
C PHE A 13 -10.99 11.06 7.25
N ASN A 14 -11.54 12.21 7.62
CA ASN A 14 -12.85 12.27 8.29
C ASN A 14 -13.95 11.68 7.40
N GLY A 15 -14.73 10.77 7.96
CA GLY A 15 -15.81 10.08 7.25
C GLY A 15 -15.37 8.85 6.45
N ILE A 16 -14.07 8.54 6.42
CA ILE A 16 -13.54 7.33 5.79
C ILE A 16 -13.45 6.22 6.84
N LYS A 17 -14.05 5.07 6.56
CA LYS A 17 -13.96 3.85 7.36
C LYS A 17 -12.98 2.87 6.75
N VAL A 18 -11.98 2.45 7.53
CA VAL A 18 -10.89 1.59 7.07
C VAL A 18 -10.81 0.33 7.93
N VAL A 19 -10.72 -0.83 7.30
CA VAL A 19 -10.30 -2.07 7.96
C VAL A 19 -8.80 -2.24 7.76
N VAL A 20 -8.06 -2.49 8.84
CA VAL A 20 -6.60 -2.70 8.78
C VAL A 20 -6.27 -4.07 9.32
N ASP A 21 -5.75 -4.94 8.46
CA ASP A 21 -5.13 -6.21 8.84
C ASP A 21 -3.64 -5.98 9.11
N CYS A 22 -3.26 -6.17 10.37
CA CYS A 22 -1.91 -5.91 10.85
C CYS A 22 -1.00 -7.15 10.82
N ALA A 23 -1.48 -8.27 10.26
CA ALA A 23 -0.74 -9.54 10.19
C ALA A 23 -0.18 -10.03 11.54
N ASN A 24 -0.72 -9.60 12.67
CA ASN A 24 -0.14 -9.78 14.02
C ASN A 24 1.36 -9.43 14.07
N GLY A 25 1.77 -8.43 13.29
CA GLY A 25 3.15 -8.05 13.07
C GLY A 25 3.49 -6.63 13.54
N ALA A 26 4.49 -6.03 12.91
CA ALA A 26 5.02 -4.70 13.26
C ALA A 26 3.98 -3.58 13.13
N ALA A 27 2.99 -3.73 12.25
CA ALA A 27 1.91 -2.77 12.04
C ALA A 27 0.86 -2.73 13.16
N SER A 28 0.80 -3.72 14.07
CA SER A 28 -0.32 -3.96 14.99
C SER A 28 -0.74 -2.76 15.84
N TYR A 29 0.21 -1.94 16.23
CA TYR A 29 -0.06 -0.70 16.96
C TYR A 29 -0.02 0.53 16.07
N VAL A 30 0.99 0.64 15.21
CA VAL A 30 1.31 1.88 14.50
C VAL A 30 0.28 2.19 13.42
N ALA A 31 -0.12 1.21 12.59
CA ALA A 31 -1.01 1.48 11.47
C ALA A 31 -2.41 1.92 11.91
N PRO A 32 -3.10 1.21 12.84
CA PRO A 32 -4.39 1.68 13.33
C PRO A 32 -4.34 3.05 14.00
N GLU A 33 -3.29 3.31 14.77
CA GLU A 33 -3.14 4.58 15.49
C GLU A 33 -2.89 5.76 14.56
N VAL A 34 -2.05 5.60 13.53
CA VAL A 34 -1.81 6.65 12.51
C VAL A 34 -3.10 7.00 11.80
N LEU A 35 -3.86 6.01 11.34
CA LEU A 35 -5.11 6.23 10.61
C LEU A 35 -6.18 6.89 11.48
N ARG A 36 -6.32 6.49 12.76
CA ARG A 36 -7.24 7.16 13.70
C ARG A 36 -6.86 8.62 13.94
N ARG A 37 -5.57 8.90 14.14
CA ARG A 37 -5.09 10.29 14.29
C ARG A 37 -5.25 11.12 13.03
N ALA A 38 -5.25 10.46 11.87
CA ALA A 38 -5.57 11.12 10.60
C ALA A 38 -7.07 11.33 10.38
N GLY A 39 -7.93 10.90 11.34
CA GLY A 39 -9.37 11.15 11.33
C GLY A 39 -10.22 10.00 10.77
N ALA A 40 -9.63 8.86 10.40
CA ALA A 40 -10.39 7.70 9.91
C ALA A 40 -11.12 6.95 11.04
N GLU A 41 -12.27 6.35 10.72
CA GLU A 41 -12.88 5.29 11.52
C GLU A 41 -12.15 3.99 11.23
N VAL A 42 -11.46 3.41 12.23
CA VAL A 42 -10.56 2.28 12.03
C VAL A 42 -11.03 1.03 12.75
N ILE A 43 -11.20 -0.05 11.98
CA ILE A 43 -11.42 -1.41 12.47
C ILE A 43 -10.09 -2.17 12.27
N ALA A 44 -9.40 -2.48 13.34
CA ALA A 44 -8.18 -3.29 13.27
C ALA A 44 -8.52 -4.78 13.42
N ILE A 45 -7.88 -5.60 12.61
CA ILE A 45 -7.91 -7.07 12.69
C ILE A 45 -6.48 -7.61 12.70
N SER A 46 -6.30 -8.83 13.21
CA SER A 46 -4.96 -9.47 13.32
C SER A 46 -3.93 -8.52 13.96
N ASN A 47 -4.32 -7.85 15.06
CA ASN A 47 -3.51 -6.83 15.72
C ASN A 47 -3.14 -7.19 17.17
N GLU A 48 -3.17 -8.49 17.50
CA GLU A 48 -2.82 -9.03 18.82
C GLU A 48 -1.63 -9.99 18.71
N PRO A 49 -0.40 -9.47 18.50
CA PRO A 49 0.78 -10.30 18.35
C PRO A 49 1.10 -11.06 19.64
N ASN A 50 1.32 -12.36 19.56
CA ASN A 50 1.70 -13.21 20.69
C ASN A 50 3.10 -13.83 20.55
N GLY A 51 3.88 -13.40 19.54
CA GLY A 51 5.23 -13.90 19.24
C GLY A 51 5.28 -15.17 18.39
N ARG A 52 4.11 -15.73 18.02
CA ARG A 52 4.01 -16.97 17.22
C ARG A 52 3.00 -16.89 16.08
N ASN A 53 2.07 -15.93 16.10
CA ASN A 53 0.94 -15.81 15.18
C ASN A 53 1.15 -14.79 14.05
N ILE A 54 2.37 -14.33 13.83
CA ILE A 54 2.69 -13.42 12.73
C ILE A 54 2.37 -14.09 11.38
N ASN A 55 1.63 -13.38 10.50
CA ASN A 55 1.16 -13.88 9.19
C ASN A 55 0.28 -15.15 9.24
N GLU A 56 -0.19 -15.56 10.42
CA GLU A 56 -1.00 -16.78 10.55
C GLU A 56 -2.41 -16.55 10.00
N ASN A 57 -2.65 -16.99 8.75
CA ASN A 57 -3.91 -16.81 8.01
C ASN A 57 -4.41 -15.35 7.98
N CYS A 58 -3.50 -14.40 7.85
CA CYS A 58 -3.81 -12.97 7.85
C CYS A 58 -2.75 -12.17 7.08
N GLY A 59 -2.98 -10.86 6.99
CA GLY A 59 -2.08 -9.94 6.31
C GLY A 59 -2.13 -10.04 4.78
N SER A 60 -1.10 -9.49 4.12
CA SER A 60 -1.07 -9.33 2.66
C SER A 60 -1.07 -10.65 1.86
N THR A 61 -0.76 -11.78 2.51
CA THR A 61 -0.77 -13.10 1.87
C THR A 61 -2.08 -13.86 2.03
N HIS A 62 -2.99 -13.41 2.91
CA HIS A 62 -4.28 -14.05 3.20
C HIS A 62 -5.38 -12.99 3.37
N LEU A 63 -5.96 -12.54 2.26
CA LEU A 63 -6.90 -11.41 2.23
C LEU A 63 -8.35 -11.75 2.58
N ASP A 64 -8.70 -13.03 2.67
CA ASP A 64 -10.10 -13.47 2.82
C ASP A 64 -10.79 -12.82 4.03
N ASN A 65 -10.12 -12.77 5.18
CA ASN A 65 -10.63 -12.15 6.39
C ASN A 65 -10.81 -10.63 6.24
N LEU A 66 -9.86 -9.97 5.58
CA LEU A 66 -9.94 -8.53 5.29
C LEU A 66 -11.12 -8.25 4.37
N ILE A 67 -11.24 -8.97 3.25
CA ILE A 67 -12.33 -8.83 2.27
C ILE A 67 -13.70 -9.03 2.95
N ALA A 68 -13.84 -10.11 3.72
CA ALA A 68 -15.07 -10.37 4.45
C ALA A 68 -15.39 -9.25 5.44
N LYS A 69 -14.40 -8.72 6.13
CA LYS A 69 -14.58 -7.66 7.12
C LYS A 69 -14.95 -6.34 6.47
N VAL A 70 -14.31 -5.95 5.35
CA VAL A 70 -14.66 -4.75 4.58
C VAL A 70 -16.14 -4.82 4.17
N ARG A 71 -16.56 -5.90 3.52
CA ARG A 71 -17.94 -6.08 3.06
C ARG A 71 -18.96 -6.07 4.20
N THR A 72 -18.68 -6.76 5.31
CA THR A 72 -19.65 -6.89 6.42
C THR A 72 -19.77 -5.63 7.25
N THR A 73 -18.77 -4.78 7.30
CA THR A 73 -18.78 -3.53 8.06
C THR A 73 -19.14 -2.31 7.20
N GLY A 74 -19.25 -2.49 5.87
CA GLY A 74 -19.45 -1.37 4.94
C GLY A 74 -18.28 -0.38 4.99
N ALA A 75 -17.06 -0.88 5.14
CA ALA A 75 -15.88 -0.02 5.12
C ALA A 75 -15.57 0.45 3.69
N ASP A 76 -15.01 1.65 3.57
CA ASP A 76 -14.65 2.23 2.28
C ASP A 76 -13.45 1.53 1.65
N LEU A 77 -12.51 1.05 2.50
CA LEU A 77 -11.38 0.27 2.05
C LEU A 77 -10.83 -0.64 3.16
N GLY A 78 -10.05 -1.63 2.73
CA GLY A 78 -9.22 -2.47 3.58
C GLY A 78 -7.73 -2.28 3.25
N LEU A 79 -6.87 -2.39 4.25
CA LEU A 79 -5.42 -2.39 4.11
C LEU A 79 -4.87 -3.63 4.79
N ALA A 80 -4.07 -4.43 4.07
CA ALA A 80 -3.37 -5.59 4.61
C ALA A 80 -1.87 -5.36 4.58
N HIS A 81 -1.25 -5.33 5.74
CA HIS A 81 0.20 -5.34 5.87
C HIS A 81 0.74 -6.77 5.89
N ASP A 82 2.01 -6.94 5.61
CA ASP A 82 2.73 -8.16 5.97
C ASP A 82 3.39 -8.04 7.36
N GLY A 83 4.08 -9.08 7.79
CA GLY A 83 4.54 -9.19 9.19
C GLY A 83 5.51 -8.12 9.65
N ASP A 84 6.41 -7.64 8.79
CA ASP A 84 7.36 -6.56 9.08
C ASP A 84 6.90 -5.19 8.57
N ALA A 85 5.73 -5.16 7.91
CA ALA A 85 5.05 -3.95 7.44
C ALA A 85 5.85 -3.13 6.41
N ASP A 86 6.63 -3.79 5.57
CA ASP A 86 7.31 -3.18 4.42
C ASP A 86 6.45 -3.23 3.15
N ARG A 87 5.38 -4.05 3.14
CA ARG A 87 4.43 -4.21 2.04
C ARG A 87 3.00 -3.95 2.49
N VAL A 88 2.17 -3.51 1.54
CA VAL A 88 0.74 -3.31 1.74
C VAL A 88 -0.03 -3.72 0.49
N LEU A 89 -1.17 -4.39 0.69
CA LEU A 89 -2.22 -4.55 -0.32
C LEU A 89 -3.47 -3.84 0.17
N ALA A 90 -4.26 -3.33 -0.77
CA ALA A 90 -5.54 -2.73 -0.44
C ALA A 90 -6.71 -3.56 -0.99
N VAL A 91 -7.88 -3.33 -0.42
CA VAL A 91 -9.15 -3.92 -0.85
C VAL A 91 -10.17 -2.79 -0.92
N ASP A 92 -10.87 -2.66 -2.03
CA ASP A 92 -11.94 -1.68 -2.16
C ASP A 92 -13.22 -2.08 -1.38
N ASN A 93 -14.21 -1.22 -1.36
CA ASN A 93 -15.49 -1.46 -0.66
C ASN A 93 -16.31 -2.63 -1.25
N GLU A 94 -16.02 -3.06 -2.47
CA GLU A 94 -16.64 -4.22 -3.12
C GLU A 94 -15.88 -5.52 -2.85
N GLY A 95 -14.67 -5.42 -2.25
CA GLY A 95 -13.79 -6.54 -1.95
C GLY A 95 -12.87 -6.92 -3.09
N ASN A 96 -12.64 -6.03 -4.06
CA ASN A 96 -11.64 -6.24 -5.09
C ASN A 96 -10.25 -5.89 -4.55
N VAL A 97 -9.27 -6.70 -4.91
CA VAL A 97 -7.87 -6.48 -4.48
C VAL A 97 -7.23 -5.40 -5.33
N ILE A 98 -6.63 -4.44 -4.65
CA ILE A 98 -5.84 -3.34 -5.21
C ILE A 98 -4.37 -3.62 -4.85
N ASP A 99 -3.62 -4.13 -5.81
CA ASP A 99 -2.21 -4.47 -5.62
C ASP A 99 -1.29 -3.25 -5.82
N GLY A 100 0.03 -3.47 -5.69
CA GLY A 100 1.04 -2.42 -5.81
C GLY A 100 1.00 -1.72 -7.16
N ASP A 101 0.79 -2.44 -8.26
CA ASP A 101 0.66 -1.84 -9.59
C ASP A 101 -0.56 -0.91 -9.68
N HIS A 102 -1.69 -1.28 -9.09
CA HIS A 102 -2.87 -0.41 -9.01
C HIS A 102 -2.60 0.82 -8.15
N ILE A 103 -1.96 0.64 -6.98
CA ILE A 103 -1.59 1.74 -6.09
C ILE A 103 -0.65 2.72 -6.80
N LEU A 104 0.37 2.20 -7.49
CA LEU A 104 1.30 3.02 -8.28
C LEU A 104 0.57 3.81 -9.39
N GLY A 105 -0.37 3.16 -10.08
CA GLY A 105 -1.22 3.81 -11.08
C GLY A 105 -2.06 4.95 -10.51
N ILE A 106 -2.69 4.74 -9.34
CA ILE A 106 -3.49 5.76 -8.62
C ILE A 106 -2.58 6.93 -8.18
N LEU A 107 -1.42 6.63 -7.61
CA LEU A 107 -0.48 7.67 -7.20
C LEU A 107 0.03 8.48 -8.38
N ALA A 108 0.28 7.83 -9.53
CA ALA A 108 0.70 8.50 -10.76
C ALA A 108 -0.38 9.44 -11.33
N ASP A 109 -1.67 9.21 -11.03
CA ASP A 109 -2.77 10.10 -11.42
C ASP A 109 -2.93 11.32 -10.51
N HIS A 110 -2.54 11.18 -9.24
CA HIS A 110 -2.83 12.17 -8.20
C HIS A 110 -1.59 12.88 -7.67
N THR A 111 -0.41 12.53 -8.15
CA THR A 111 0.86 13.13 -7.73
C THR A 111 1.45 13.94 -8.89
N ASP A 112 1.93 15.14 -8.60
CA ASP A 112 2.76 15.87 -9.55
C ASP A 112 4.11 15.13 -9.69
N ILE A 113 4.45 14.73 -10.91
CA ILE A 113 5.67 13.96 -11.22
C ILE A 113 6.56 14.81 -12.11
N PRO A 114 7.43 15.67 -11.55
CA PRO A 114 8.22 16.64 -12.30
C PRO A 114 9.08 16.02 -13.41
N THR A 115 9.57 14.80 -13.19
CA THR A 115 10.39 14.07 -14.17
C THR A 115 9.57 13.32 -15.23
N ASN A 116 8.23 13.32 -15.11
CA ASN A 116 7.33 12.49 -15.93
C ASN A 116 7.74 11.01 -15.96
N THR A 117 8.41 10.53 -14.91
CA THR A 117 8.96 9.17 -14.86
C THR A 117 8.51 8.44 -13.61
N VAL A 118 8.04 7.21 -13.80
CA VAL A 118 7.68 6.26 -12.76
C VAL A 118 8.66 5.11 -12.81
N VAL A 119 9.25 4.77 -11.68
CA VAL A 119 10.21 3.67 -11.54
C VAL A 119 9.50 2.44 -11.00
N GLY A 120 9.70 1.31 -11.64
CA GLY A 120 9.19 0.01 -11.16
C GLY A 120 10.21 -1.08 -11.36
N THR A 121 9.76 -2.31 -11.38
CA THR A 121 10.64 -3.47 -11.60
C THR A 121 10.26 -4.20 -12.88
N VAL A 122 11.07 -5.17 -13.27
CA VAL A 122 10.77 -6.09 -14.38
C VAL A 122 9.52 -6.95 -14.14
N MET A 123 8.97 -6.94 -12.93
CA MET A 123 7.73 -7.66 -12.56
C MET A 123 6.48 -6.80 -12.72
N THR A 124 6.62 -5.51 -13.00
CA THR A 124 5.49 -4.58 -13.16
C THR A 124 4.56 -5.03 -14.29
N ASN A 125 3.27 -4.96 -14.04
CA ASN A 125 2.24 -5.39 -14.98
C ASN A 125 2.26 -4.53 -16.26
N LEU A 126 2.20 -5.19 -17.41
CA LEU A 126 2.16 -4.51 -18.72
C LEU A 126 0.96 -3.55 -18.85
N GLY A 127 -0.16 -3.85 -18.18
CA GLY A 127 -1.34 -2.97 -18.14
C GLY A 127 -1.02 -1.61 -17.50
N LEU A 128 -0.29 -1.60 -16.39
CA LEU A 128 0.19 -0.36 -15.76
C LEU A 128 1.13 0.39 -16.70
N ILE A 129 2.12 -0.27 -17.29
CA ILE A 129 3.08 0.37 -18.22
C ILE A 129 2.34 1.08 -19.36
N ARG A 130 1.40 0.39 -20.01
CA ARG A 130 0.58 0.99 -21.08
C ARG A 130 -0.29 2.15 -20.59
N SER A 131 -0.82 2.04 -19.39
CA SER A 131 -1.60 3.10 -18.76
C SER A 131 -0.75 4.36 -18.53
N LEU A 132 0.47 4.20 -18.02
CA LEU A 132 1.42 5.30 -17.84
C LEU A 132 1.80 5.94 -19.19
N GLU A 133 2.12 5.14 -20.20
CA GLU A 133 2.43 5.62 -21.55
C GLU A 133 1.29 6.44 -22.17
N SER A 134 0.03 5.99 -21.99
CA SER A 134 -1.14 6.73 -22.48
C SER A 134 -1.29 8.12 -21.85
N ARG A 135 -0.74 8.30 -20.66
CA ARG A 135 -0.69 9.57 -19.89
C ARG A 135 0.60 10.36 -20.14
N LYS A 136 1.44 9.92 -21.07
CA LYS A 136 2.74 10.53 -21.40
C LYS A 136 3.74 10.45 -20.25
N LEU A 137 3.59 9.47 -19.37
CA LEU A 137 4.57 9.15 -18.35
C LEU A 137 5.52 8.08 -18.88
N THR A 138 6.80 8.20 -18.55
CA THR A 138 7.84 7.23 -18.88
C THR A 138 7.90 6.19 -17.78
N PHE A 139 7.95 4.91 -18.12
CA PHE A 139 8.22 3.84 -17.18
C PHE A 139 9.68 3.38 -17.29
N VAL A 140 10.34 3.26 -16.14
CA VAL A 140 11.72 2.76 -16.04
C VAL A 140 11.74 1.51 -15.18
N ALA A 141 12.17 0.38 -15.77
CA ALA A 141 12.28 -0.89 -15.08
C ALA A 141 13.65 -1.06 -14.41
N THR A 142 13.64 -1.57 -13.18
CA THR A 142 14.83 -2.02 -12.45
C THR A 142 14.77 -3.52 -12.19
N PRO A 143 15.85 -4.17 -11.74
CA PRO A 143 15.76 -5.48 -11.10
C PRO A 143 14.81 -5.46 -9.91
N VAL A 144 14.26 -6.62 -9.52
CA VAL A 144 13.38 -6.73 -8.36
C VAL A 144 14.15 -6.43 -7.07
N GLY A 145 13.61 -5.54 -6.26
CA GLY A 145 14.13 -5.17 -4.94
C GLY A 145 14.03 -3.66 -4.70
N ASP A 146 13.63 -3.30 -3.48
CA ASP A 146 13.47 -1.93 -3.00
C ASP A 146 14.72 -1.09 -3.20
N ARG A 147 15.88 -1.67 -2.92
CA ARG A 147 17.19 -1.05 -3.10
C ARG A 147 17.41 -0.56 -4.54
N TYR A 148 17.11 -1.38 -5.54
CA TYR A 148 17.34 -1.02 -6.94
C TYR A 148 16.41 0.09 -7.41
N VAL A 149 15.15 0.04 -6.96
CA VAL A 149 14.19 1.10 -7.21
C VAL A 149 14.64 2.41 -6.57
N LEU A 150 15.01 2.38 -5.29
CA LEU A 150 15.47 3.55 -4.56
C LEU A 150 16.76 4.14 -5.15
N GLU A 151 17.76 3.30 -5.47
CA GLU A 151 19.00 3.75 -6.12
C GLU A 151 18.72 4.45 -7.45
N LYS A 152 17.80 3.91 -8.26
CA LYS A 152 17.41 4.52 -9.53
C LYS A 152 16.70 5.85 -9.34
N MET A 153 15.75 5.90 -8.38
CA MET A 153 15.03 7.14 -8.05
C MET A 153 15.98 8.24 -7.60
N LEU A 154 16.92 7.93 -6.70
CA LEU A 154 17.89 8.90 -6.18
C LEU A 154 18.90 9.38 -7.25
N ALA A 155 19.35 8.46 -8.12
CA ALA A 155 20.35 8.80 -9.16
C ALA A 155 19.81 9.74 -10.25
N GLU A 156 18.50 9.69 -10.51
CA GLU A 156 17.86 10.42 -11.61
C GLU A 156 16.76 11.38 -11.11
N ASP A 157 16.70 11.63 -9.81
CA ASP A 157 15.75 12.55 -9.14
C ASP A 157 14.27 12.22 -9.42
N HIS A 158 13.94 10.91 -9.47
CA HIS A 158 12.57 10.45 -9.64
C HIS A 158 11.82 10.41 -8.31
N MET A 159 10.56 10.84 -8.30
CA MET A 159 9.77 10.97 -7.08
C MET A 159 8.84 9.78 -6.81
N LEU A 160 8.49 9.01 -7.82
CA LEU A 160 7.53 7.91 -7.69
C LEU A 160 8.12 6.60 -8.17
N GLY A 161 8.08 5.59 -7.31
CA GLY A 161 8.51 4.24 -7.63
C GLY A 161 7.97 3.19 -6.67
N GLU A 162 7.97 1.93 -7.14
CA GLU A 162 7.42 0.79 -6.41
C GLU A 162 8.14 -0.49 -6.81
N ILE A 163 8.29 -1.42 -5.89
CA ILE A 163 9.04 -2.67 -6.12
C ILE A 163 8.31 -3.73 -6.94
N GLY A 164 7.03 -3.51 -7.24
CA GLY A 164 6.20 -4.44 -7.96
C GLY A 164 5.58 -5.51 -7.06
N ARG A 165 4.78 -6.37 -7.68
CA ARG A 165 4.06 -7.43 -6.99
C ARG A 165 5.05 -8.41 -6.38
N ALA A 166 5.11 -8.46 -5.06
CA ALA A 166 5.76 -9.57 -4.38
C ALA A 166 4.90 -10.83 -4.61
N HIS A 167 5.32 -11.68 -5.55
CA HIS A 167 4.78 -13.03 -5.61
C HIS A 167 5.30 -13.81 -4.39
N VAL A 168 4.39 -14.23 -3.55
CA VAL A 168 4.63 -15.27 -2.56
C VAL A 168 4.25 -16.60 -3.20
#